data_85ea58f6677b4c8ae0feba88edfb8404
#
_entry.id   85ea58f6677b4c8ae0feba88edfb8404
#
_cell.length_a   1.000
_cell.length_b   1.000
_cell.length_c   1.000
_cell.angle_alpha   90.00
_cell.angle_beta   90.00
_cell.angle_gamma   90.00
#
_symmetry.space_group_name_H-M   'P 1'
#
loop_
_entity.id
_entity.type
_entity.pdbx_description
1 polymer ?
#
loop_
_entity_poly.entity_id
_entity_poly.type
_entity_poly.pdbx_seq_one_letter_code
_entity_poly.pdbx_strand_id
1 'polypeptide(L)'
;MTRNALISLAWFICWALSCDAWAGRPVRVYEVELKGGQSPSSVQDAMRDALIRATGRRESATDPALASIITDAQNYVKGYTPPTRGQSQVIFDGVAVERAIVVAGRSVWDRNRPFTLVILYPPLARAADDAARAELDQTAIARGLPITVVPLSPVDASGNDLSRDAFMQMAQRYGGDAVLVGRTDAGAASGQFQWTLHTNFSSESWSGPLSAGINGAVDTMAPAQGGSLAQTEAGAKVEIEGVATLTDYANVEKLLESAPGIRRVNVGAATGGVVIFDVVARGGGDAISRALEGSSHLARTDASSARLVYQYRP
;
A
#
# COMPACT_ATOMS: atom_id res chain seq x y z
N MET A 1 -23.89 -58.12 -34.01
CA MET A 1 -22.56 -57.51 -34.02
C MET A 1 -22.73 -56.04 -33.65
N THR A 2 -22.66 -55.76 -32.41
CA THR A 2 -22.89 -54.43 -31.80
C THR A 2 -21.56 -53.85 -31.32
N ARG A 3 -21.13 -52.73 -31.87
CA ARG A 3 -19.94 -52.00 -31.41
C ARG A 3 -20.37 -50.81 -30.62
N ASN A 4 -20.21 -50.91 -29.28
CA ASN A 4 -20.38 -49.86 -28.33
C ASN A 4 -19.30 -48.78 -28.52
N ALA A 5 -19.71 -47.57 -28.87
CA ALA A 5 -18.87 -46.38 -28.81
C ALA A 5 -19.03 -45.75 -27.41
N LEU A 6 -17.99 -45.92 -26.57
CA LEU A 6 -17.87 -45.22 -25.29
C LEU A 6 -17.43 -43.79 -25.58
N ILE A 7 -18.34 -42.86 -25.38
CA ILE A 7 -18.05 -41.44 -25.38
C ILE A 7 -17.48 -41.11 -23.98
N SER A 8 -16.17 -40.97 -23.93
CA SER A 8 -15.50 -40.44 -22.71
C SER A 8 -15.70 -38.94 -22.62
N LEU A 9 -16.61 -38.54 -21.76
CA LEU A 9 -16.83 -37.17 -21.40
C LEU A 9 -15.67 -36.73 -20.47
N ALA A 10 -14.62 -36.13 -21.04
CA ALA A 10 -13.54 -35.52 -20.31
C ALA A 10 -14.08 -34.24 -19.66
N TRP A 11 -14.36 -34.31 -18.36
CA TRP A 11 -14.57 -33.16 -17.53
C TRP A 11 -13.27 -32.40 -17.40
N PHE A 12 -13.09 -31.36 -18.20
CA PHE A 12 -12.10 -30.32 -17.97
C PHE A 12 -12.60 -29.51 -16.76
N ILE A 13 -12.14 -29.88 -15.57
CA ILE A 13 -12.19 -29.01 -14.40
C ILE A 13 -11.17 -27.90 -14.65
N CYS A 14 -11.64 -26.82 -15.28
CA CYS A 14 -10.94 -25.55 -15.29
C CYS A 14 -10.94 -25.04 -13.84
N TRP A 15 -9.90 -25.38 -13.07
CA TRP A 15 -9.57 -24.64 -11.88
C TRP A 15 -9.24 -23.23 -12.34
N ALA A 16 -10.24 -22.37 -12.31
CA ALA A 16 -10.01 -20.95 -12.30
C ALA A 16 -9.15 -20.67 -11.06
N LEU A 17 -7.86 -20.55 -11.25
CA LEU A 17 -6.98 -19.85 -10.35
C LEU A 17 -7.54 -18.42 -10.31
N SER A 18 -8.41 -18.17 -9.35
CA SER A 18 -8.74 -16.83 -8.93
C SER A 18 -7.40 -16.23 -8.47
N CYS A 19 -6.68 -15.58 -9.36
CA CYS A 19 -5.71 -14.59 -8.96
C CYS A 19 -6.53 -13.52 -8.25
N ASP A 20 -6.66 -13.65 -6.93
CA ASP A 20 -6.98 -12.52 -6.09
C ASP A 20 -5.89 -11.48 -6.38
N ALA A 21 -6.17 -10.57 -7.31
CA ALA A 21 -5.37 -9.38 -7.56
C ALA A 21 -5.59 -8.46 -6.35
N TRP A 22 -4.94 -8.79 -5.24
CA TRP A 22 -4.97 -8.00 -4.04
C TRP A 22 -4.25 -6.69 -4.34
N ALA A 23 -4.98 -5.60 -4.35
CA ALA A 23 -4.38 -4.28 -4.28
C ALA A 23 -3.71 -4.16 -2.91
N GLY A 24 -2.39 -4.19 -2.90
CA GLY A 24 -1.57 -4.16 -1.71
C GLY A 24 -1.27 -5.53 -1.10
N ARG A 25 -0.31 -5.55 -0.18
CA ARG A 25 0.09 -6.74 0.60
C ARG A 25 -0.28 -6.60 2.06
N PRO A 26 -0.81 -7.64 2.71
CA PRO A 26 -1.11 -7.61 4.13
C PRO A 26 0.17 -7.52 4.95
N VAL A 27 0.19 -6.62 5.92
CA VAL A 27 1.31 -6.38 6.83
C VAL A 27 0.93 -6.81 8.24
N ARG A 28 1.87 -7.46 8.95
CA ARG A 28 1.74 -7.83 10.35
C ARG A 28 2.06 -6.63 11.26
N VAL A 29 1.11 -5.69 11.31
CA VAL A 29 1.27 -4.41 12.02
C VAL A 29 1.49 -4.59 13.51
N TYR A 30 0.77 -5.55 14.12
CA TYR A 30 0.67 -5.74 15.57
C TYR A 30 1.52 -6.89 16.10
N GLU A 31 2.36 -7.48 15.28
CA GLU A 31 3.39 -8.45 15.69
C GLU A 31 4.73 -7.72 15.73
N VAL A 32 5.25 -7.48 16.94
CA VAL A 32 6.43 -6.64 17.13
C VAL A 32 7.49 -7.39 17.94
N GLU A 33 8.73 -7.27 17.52
CA GLU A 33 9.87 -7.86 18.21
C GLU A 33 10.12 -7.16 19.56
N LEU A 34 10.37 -7.95 20.59
CA LEU A 34 10.71 -7.44 21.92
C LEU A 34 12.22 -7.28 22.04
N LYS A 35 12.64 -6.06 22.30
CA LYS A 35 14.03 -5.72 22.59
C LYS A 35 14.23 -5.80 24.12
N GLY A 36 14.91 -6.84 24.62
CA GLY A 36 15.21 -6.97 26.05
C GLY A 36 14.21 -7.81 26.88
N GLY A 37 13.48 -8.72 26.23
CA GLY A 37 12.59 -9.67 26.93
C GLY A 37 11.18 -9.14 27.19
N GLN A 38 10.41 -9.83 28.03
CA GLN A 38 8.98 -9.54 28.29
C GLN A 38 8.78 -8.56 29.47
N SER A 39 9.62 -7.54 29.59
CA SER A 39 9.43 -6.50 30.60
C SER A 39 8.32 -5.52 30.23
N PRO A 40 7.65 -4.86 31.20
CA PRO A 40 6.66 -3.82 30.88
C PRO A 40 7.20 -2.71 29.98
N SER A 41 8.44 -2.27 30.17
CA SER A 41 9.10 -1.27 29.32
C SER A 41 9.31 -1.75 27.89
N SER A 42 9.73 -3.01 27.71
CA SER A 42 9.89 -3.60 26.36
C SER A 42 8.56 -3.72 25.63
N VAL A 43 7.46 -4.00 26.34
CA VAL A 43 6.12 -4.05 25.75
C VAL A 43 5.63 -2.64 25.38
N GLN A 44 5.95 -1.62 26.19
CA GLN A 44 5.66 -0.22 25.83
C GLN A 44 6.44 0.23 24.60
N ASP A 45 7.72 -0.14 24.49
CA ASP A 45 8.52 0.16 23.30
C ASP A 45 7.98 -0.56 22.06
N ALA A 46 7.58 -1.81 22.20
CA ALA A 46 6.93 -2.55 21.13
C ALA A 46 5.58 -1.92 20.74
N MET A 47 4.82 -1.34 21.68
CA MET A 47 3.59 -0.62 21.39
C MET A 47 3.88 0.66 20.59
N ARG A 48 4.95 1.40 20.90
CA ARG A 48 5.39 2.55 20.08
C ARG A 48 5.66 2.14 18.64
N ASP A 49 6.39 1.04 18.43
CA ASP A 49 6.66 0.49 17.10
C ASP A 49 5.36 0.06 16.40
N ALA A 50 4.42 -0.56 17.12
CA ALA A 50 3.11 -0.93 16.58
C ALA A 50 2.28 0.31 16.17
N LEU A 51 2.29 1.39 16.97
CA LEU A 51 1.58 2.63 16.66
C LEU A 51 2.17 3.32 15.43
N ILE A 52 3.49 3.37 15.28
CA ILE A 52 4.15 3.88 14.07
C ILE A 52 3.65 3.12 12.84
N ARG A 53 3.62 1.78 12.92
CA ARG A 53 3.12 0.95 11.81
C ARG A 53 1.63 1.16 11.58
N ALA A 54 0.82 1.20 12.64
CA ALA A 54 -0.62 1.31 12.55
C ALA A 54 -1.10 2.63 11.96
N THR A 55 -0.41 3.72 12.23
CA THR A 55 -0.75 5.06 11.73
C THR A 55 0.03 5.45 10.48
N GLY A 56 1.16 4.79 10.23
CA GLY A 56 2.13 5.21 9.22
C GLY A 56 2.88 6.50 9.59
N ARG A 57 2.81 6.96 10.84
CA ARG A 57 3.42 8.21 11.31
C ARG A 57 4.43 7.94 12.42
N ARG A 58 5.66 8.46 12.27
CA ARG A 58 6.72 8.31 13.27
C ARG A 58 6.40 9.03 14.57
N GLU A 59 5.72 10.16 14.46
CA GLU A 59 5.29 11.02 15.57
C GLU A 59 4.31 10.28 16.51
N SER A 60 3.66 9.21 16.05
CA SER A 60 2.73 8.43 16.87
C SER A 60 3.39 7.75 18.07
N ALA A 61 4.71 7.53 18.03
CA ALA A 61 5.46 7.02 19.17
C ALA A 61 5.53 8.00 20.36
N THR A 62 5.36 9.30 20.10
CA THR A 62 5.47 10.39 21.09
C THR A 62 4.23 11.28 21.14
N ASP A 63 3.18 10.93 20.41
CA ASP A 63 1.94 11.71 20.37
C ASP A 63 1.23 11.65 21.73
N PRO A 64 1.00 12.81 22.41
CA PRO A 64 0.30 12.86 23.69
C PRO A 64 -1.09 12.22 23.65
N ALA A 65 -1.78 12.27 22.49
CA ALA A 65 -3.10 11.66 22.34
C ALA A 65 -3.06 10.12 22.38
N LEU A 66 -1.91 9.52 22.08
CA LEU A 66 -1.70 8.07 22.10
C LEU A 66 -0.95 7.58 23.35
N ALA A 67 -0.57 8.50 24.26
CA ALA A 67 0.23 8.19 25.44
C ALA A 67 -0.41 7.14 26.36
N SER A 68 -1.73 7.17 26.54
CA SER A 68 -2.46 6.17 27.32
C SER A 68 -2.35 4.78 26.75
N ILE A 69 -2.39 4.62 25.42
CA ILE A 69 -2.24 3.33 24.76
C ILE A 69 -0.85 2.74 25.01
N ILE A 70 0.18 3.60 25.02
CA ILE A 70 1.56 3.19 25.32
C ILE A 70 1.70 2.80 26.79
N THR A 71 1.15 3.62 27.71
CA THR A 71 1.22 3.35 29.14
C THR A 71 0.53 2.03 29.50
N ASP A 72 -0.64 1.78 28.90
CA ASP A 72 -1.48 0.63 29.13
C ASP A 72 -1.20 -0.53 28.17
N ALA A 73 -0.03 -0.55 27.52
CA ALA A 73 0.33 -1.50 26.45
C ALA A 73 0.08 -2.97 26.82
N GLN A 74 0.27 -3.35 28.08
CA GLN A 74 0.02 -4.71 28.58
C GLN A 74 -1.44 -5.14 28.42
N ASN A 75 -2.39 -4.22 28.50
CA ASN A 75 -3.83 -4.51 28.36
C ASN A 75 -4.21 -4.88 26.91
N TYR A 76 -3.35 -4.56 25.95
CA TYR A 76 -3.53 -4.87 24.54
C TYR A 76 -2.78 -6.15 24.12
N VAL A 77 -2.02 -6.80 25.00
CA VAL A 77 -1.27 -8.01 24.66
C VAL A 77 -2.22 -9.18 24.52
N LYS A 78 -2.23 -9.79 23.33
CA LYS A 78 -2.97 -11.00 23.01
C LYS A 78 -2.13 -12.25 23.28
N GLY A 79 -0.82 -12.17 23.14
CA GLY A 79 0.10 -13.27 23.33
C GLY A 79 1.54 -12.94 22.96
N TYR A 80 2.39 -13.93 23.12
CA TYR A 80 3.80 -13.87 22.73
C TYR A 80 4.13 -15.07 21.85
N THR A 81 4.98 -14.87 20.85
CA THR A 81 5.54 -15.99 20.10
C THR A 81 6.75 -16.54 20.82
N PRO A 82 6.99 -17.87 20.73
CA PRO A 82 8.23 -18.46 21.23
C PRO A 82 9.44 -17.78 20.59
N PRO A 83 10.54 -17.63 21.32
CA PRO A 83 11.74 -17.01 20.78
C PRO A 83 12.28 -17.80 19.59
N THR A 84 12.33 -17.15 18.43
CA THR A 84 13.00 -17.69 17.26
C THR A 84 14.33 -16.94 17.11
N ARG A 85 15.44 -17.66 17.08
CA ARG A 85 16.80 -17.07 17.06
C ARG A 85 17.09 -16.15 18.25
N GLY A 86 16.47 -16.41 19.42
CA GLY A 86 16.67 -15.62 20.64
C GLY A 86 15.81 -14.36 20.75
N GLN A 87 14.92 -14.11 19.80
CA GLN A 87 14.03 -12.95 19.79
C GLN A 87 12.59 -13.40 19.97
N SER A 88 11.91 -12.84 20.96
CA SER A 88 10.47 -13.03 21.20
C SER A 88 9.71 -11.89 20.53
N GLN A 89 8.50 -12.17 20.09
CA GLN A 89 7.59 -11.14 19.57
C GLN A 89 6.37 -11.05 20.47
N VAL A 90 5.86 -9.85 20.66
CA VAL A 90 4.56 -9.59 21.26
C VAL A 90 3.52 -9.46 20.15
N ILE A 91 2.36 -10.05 20.38
CA ILE A 91 1.19 -9.95 19.52
C ILE A 91 0.16 -9.10 20.26
N PHE A 92 -0.15 -7.92 19.72
CA PHE A 92 -1.20 -7.07 20.28
C PHE A 92 -2.57 -7.37 19.63
N ASP A 93 -3.64 -7.09 20.37
CA ASP A 93 -5.00 -7.10 19.84
C ASP A 93 -5.18 -5.89 18.90
N GLY A 94 -4.98 -6.14 17.61
CA GLY A 94 -5.05 -5.09 16.60
C GLY A 94 -6.42 -4.38 16.54
N VAL A 95 -7.52 -5.08 16.84
CA VAL A 95 -8.87 -4.46 16.84
C VAL A 95 -9.00 -3.49 18.01
N ALA A 96 -8.54 -3.86 19.19
CA ALA A 96 -8.57 -3.00 20.37
C ALA A 96 -7.64 -1.78 20.19
N VAL A 97 -6.44 -1.98 19.65
CA VAL A 97 -5.48 -0.89 19.38
C VAL A 97 -6.03 0.07 18.33
N GLU A 98 -6.54 -0.43 17.20
CA GLU A 98 -7.14 0.42 16.14
C GLU A 98 -8.30 1.26 16.68
N ARG A 99 -9.17 0.66 17.49
CA ARG A 99 -10.27 1.37 18.15
C ARG A 99 -9.74 2.48 19.06
N ALA A 100 -8.71 2.21 19.86
CA ALA A 100 -8.12 3.19 20.75
C ALA A 100 -7.46 4.35 19.97
N ILE A 101 -6.78 4.07 18.85
CA ILE A 101 -6.21 5.10 17.95
C ILE A 101 -7.32 5.99 17.41
N VAL A 102 -8.43 5.41 16.93
CA VAL A 102 -9.56 6.16 16.38
C VAL A 102 -10.25 7.01 17.45
N VAL A 103 -10.44 6.48 18.66
CA VAL A 103 -10.99 7.24 19.81
C VAL A 103 -10.07 8.41 20.19
N ALA A 104 -8.75 8.24 20.08
CA ALA A 104 -7.78 9.31 20.28
C ALA A 104 -7.76 10.35 19.12
N GLY A 105 -8.65 10.23 18.13
CA GLY A 105 -8.74 11.16 16.99
C GLY A 105 -7.62 11.01 15.97
N ARG A 106 -7.00 9.83 15.88
CA ARG A 106 -5.95 9.54 14.92
C ARG A 106 -6.42 8.58 13.84
N SER A 107 -5.83 8.72 12.66
CA SER A 107 -6.11 7.84 11.53
C SER A 107 -5.33 6.53 11.63
N VAL A 108 -5.97 5.44 11.24
CA VAL A 108 -5.33 4.13 11.08
C VAL A 108 -5.05 3.90 9.61
N TRP A 109 -3.83 3.50 9.30
CA TRP A 109 -3.46 3.07 7.97
C TRP A 109 -3.88 1.61 7.77
N ASP A 110 -4.49 1.29 6.63
CA ASP A 110 -4.96 -0.05 6.31
C ASP A 110 -3.83 -1.09 6.39
N ARG A 111 -4.17 -2.32 6.73
CA ARG A 111 -3.20 -3.41 6.79
C ARG A 111 -2.76 -3.88 5.40
N ASN A 112 -3.62 -3.73 4.40
CA ASN A 112 -3.24 -3.93 3.01
C ASN A 112 -2.50 -2.68 2.52
N ARG A 113 -1.20 -2.80 2.34
CA ARG A 113 -0.30 -1.70 1.99
C ARG A 113 0.15 -1.80 0.56
N PRO A 114 0.32 -0.66 -0.13
CA PRO A 114 0.89 -0.64 -1.46
C PRO A 114 2.24 -1.37 -1.48
N PHE A 115 2.34 -2.43 -2.28
CA PHE A 115 3.60 -3.13 -2.46
C PHE A 115 4.51 -2.29 -3.35
N THR A 116 5.63 -1.84 -2.81
CA THR A 116 6.50 -0.86 -3.44
C THR A 116 7.77 -1.49 -3.98
N LEU A 117 8.02 -1.35 -5.28
CA LEU A 117 9.31 -1.69 -5.88
C LEU A 117 10.30 -0.57 -5.60
N VAL A 118 11.51 -0.92 -5.15
CA VAL A 118 12.60 0.04 -4.92
C VAL A 118 13.69 -0.18 -5.96
N ILE A 119 14.06 0.88 -6.66
CA ILE A 119 15.13 0.90 -7.67
C ILE A 119 16.22 1.83 -7.17
N LEU A 120 17.46 1.34 -7.03
CA LEU A 120 18.64 2.16 -6.76
C LEU A 120 19.41 2.37 -8.05
N TYR A 121 19.72 3.63 -8.39
CA TYR A 121 20.42 3.97 -9.62
C TYR A 121 21.48 5.08 -9.40
N PRO A 122 22.70 4.96 -9.96
CA PRO A 122 23.20 3.74 -10.63
C PRO A 122 23.29 2.55 -9.66
N PRO A 123 23.36 1.30 -10.17
CA PRO A 123 23.52 0.12 -9.32
C PRO A 123 24.71 0.26 -8.41
N LEU A 124 24.55 -0.07 -7.14
CA LEU A 124 25.62 -0.01 -6.14
C LEU A 124 26.60 -1.18 -6.34
N ALA A 125 27.84 -1.02 -5.87
CA ALA A 125 28.77 -2.14 -5.75
C ALA A 125 28.18 -3.21 -4.80
N ARG A 126 28.44 -4.50 -5.07
CA ARG A 126 27.76 -5.63 -4.42
C ARG A 126 27.68 -5.55 -2.89
N ALA A 127 28.81 -5.25 -2.21
CA ALA A 127 28.81 -5.13 -0.75
C ALA A 127 28.00 -3.94 -0.24
N ALA A 128 28.00 -2.82 -0.98
CA ALA A 128 27.18 -1.64 -0.68
C ALA A 128 25.71 -1.90 -0.99
N ASP A 129 25.39 -2.68 -2.03
CA ASP A 129 24.03 -3.07 -2.39
C ASP A 129 23.41 -3.97 -1.30
N ASP A 130 24.14 -4.96 -0.79
CA ASP A 130 23.68 -5.84 0.28
C ASP A 130 23.39 -5.05 1.57
N ALA A 131 24.25 -4.11 1.95
CA ALA A 131 24.05 -3.24 3.11
C ALA A 131 22.86 -2.30 2.91
N ALA A 132 22.73 -1.70 1.72
CA ALA A 132 21.62 -0.82 1.37
C ALA A 132 20.28 -1.56 1.40
N ARG A 133 20.22 -2.77 0.89
CA ARG A 133 19.01 -3.62 0.94
C ARG A 133 18.62 -3.92 2.38
N ALA A 134 19.59 -4.28 3.23
CA ALA A 134 19.33 -4.56 4.65
C ALA A 134 18.78 -3.32 5.38
N GLU A 135 19.32 -2.13 5.14
CA GLU A 135 18.82 -0.87 5.73
C GLU A 135 17.43 -0.51 5.23
N LEU A 136 17.18 -0.64 3.92
CA LEU A 136 15.86 -0.43 3.33
C LEU A 136 14.82 -1.38 3.92
N ASP A 137 15.14 -2.67 4.01
CA ASP A 137 14.26 -3.71 4.56
C ASP A 137 13.95 -3.44 6.04
N GLN A 138 14.97 -3.09 6.85
CA GLN A 138 14.76 -2.74 8.26
C GLN A 138 13.87 -1.52 8.42
N THR A 139 14.11 -0.46 7.62
CA THR A 139 13.28 0.74 7.65
C THR A 139 11.86 0.43 7.21
N ALA A 140 11.69 -0.38 6.18
CA ALA A 140 10.39 -0.79 5.66
C ALA A 140 9.58 -1.61 6.70
N ILE A 141 10.23 -2.55 7.38
CA ILE A 141 9.64 -3.32 8.49
C ILE A 141 9.21 -2.37 9.62
N ALA A 142 10.07 -1.45 10.02
CA ALA A 142 9.77 -0.48 11.08
C ALA A 142 8.58 0.42 10.73
N ARG A 143 8.42 0.77 9.44
CA ARG A 143 7.31 1.62 8.95
C ARG A 143 6.10 0.82 8.49
N GLY A 144 6.20 -0.51 8.39
CA GLY A 144 5.14 -1.38 7.90
C GLY A 144 4.84 -1.21 6.41
N LEU A 145 5.83 -0.93 5.57
CA LEU A 145 5.70 -0.85 4.12
C LEU A 145 6.26 -2.13 3.48
N PRO A 146 5.47 -2.91 2.73
CA PRO A 146 6.00 -4.04 1.98
C PRO A 146 6.80 -3.53 0.77
N ILE A 147 8.07 -3.90 0.70
CA ILE A 147 8.96 -3.51 -0.40
C ILE A 147 9.64 -4.71 -1.04
N THR A 148 10.20 -4.49 -2.23
CA THR A 148 11.25 -5.32 -2.81
C THR A 148 12.21 -4.44 -3.59
N VAL A 149 13.51 -4.66 -3.40
CA VAL A 149 14.55 -3.96 -4.16
C VAL A 149 14.83 -4.74 -5.43
N VAL A 150 14.65 -4.10 -6.59
CA VAL A 150 14.80 -4.74 -7.90
C VAL A 150 15.94 -4.10 -8.69
N PRO A 151 16.74 -4.90 -9.42
CA PRO A 151 17.86 -4.40 -10.22
C PRO A 151 17.36 -3.94 -11.60
N LEU A 152 16.50 -2.93 -11.61
CA LEU A 152 15.93 -2.39 -12.83
C LEU A 152 16.51 -1.02 -13.13
N SER A 153 16.46 -0.60 -14.41
CA SER A 153 16.89 0.72 -14.83
C SER A 153 15.69 1.68 -14.85
N PRO A 154 15.82 2.89 -14.27
CA PRO A 154 14.79 3.92 -14.35
C PRO A 154 14.89 4.77 -15.63
N VAL A 155 15.79 4.40 -16.54
CA VAL A 155 16.00 5.08 -17.83
C VAL A 155 15.75 4.10 -18.98
N ASP A 156 15.31 4.63 -20.12
CA ASP A 156 15.14 3.90 -21.36
C ASP A 156 16.48 3.58 -22.06
N ALA A 157 16.44 2.93 -23.21
CA ALA A 157 17.63 2.59 -23.99
C ALA A 157 18.38 3.83 -24.52
N SER A 158 17.76 4.99 -24.54
CA SER A 158 18.35 6.27 -24.93
C SER A 158 18.88 7.08 -23.75
N GLY A 159 18.73 6.56 -22.52
CA GLY A 159 19.18 7.22 -21.30
C GLY A 159 18.21 8.27 -20.74
N ASN A 160 16.99 8.37 -21.30
CA ASN A 160 15.95 9.27 -20.79
C ASN A 160 15.20 8.61 -19.65
N ASP A 161 14.73 9.43 -18.71
CA ASP A 161 13.89 8.96 -17.60
C ASP A 161 12.61 8.34 -18.13
N LEU A 162 12.23 7.21 -17.54
CA LEU A 162 10.95 6.58 -17.81
C LEU A 162 9.79 7.49 -17.34
N SER A 163 8.70 7.48 -18.07
CA SER A 163 7.48 8.16 -17.66
C SER A 163 6.86 7.46 -16.43
N ARG A 164 6.01 8.18 -15.69
CA ARG A 164 5.23 7.60 -14.58
C ARG A 164 4.49 6.33 -15.02
N ASP A 165 3.83 6.38 -16.17
CA ASP A 165 3.05 5.25 -16.68
C ASP A 165 3.94 4.03 -17.01
N ALA A 166 5.14 4.26 -17.53
CA ALA A 166 6.12 3.20 -17.75
C ALA A 166 6.58 2.56 -16.43
N PHE A 167 6.78 3.37 -15.36
CA PHE A 167 7.06 2.86 -14.03
C PHE A 167 5.90 2.05 -13.48
N MET A 168 4.66 2.49 -13.65
CA MET A 168 3.49 1.75 -13.17
C MET A 168 3.27 0.46 -13.94
N GLN A 169 3.49 0.42 -15.26
CA GLN A 169 3.50 -0.82 -16.04
C GLN A 169 4.61 -1.79 -15.57
N MET A 170 5.78 -1.25 -15.23
CA MET A 170 6.86 -2.03 -14.65
C MET A 170 6.43 -2.63 -13.30
N ALA A 171 5.84 -1.81 -12.42
CA ALA A 171 5.34 -2.24 -11.12
C ALA A 171 4.36 -3.41 -11.27
N GLN A 172 3.39 -3.28 -12.16
CA GLN A 172 2.37 -4.32 -12.41
C GLN A 172 2.97 -5.68 -12.78
N ARG A 173 4.04 -5.71 -13.59
CA ARG A 173 4.73 -6.96 -13.95
C ARG A 173 5.33 -7.70 -12.76
N TYR A 174 5.66 -6.98 -11.69
CA TYR A 174 6.19 -7.52 -10.44
C TYR A 174 5.14 -7.59 -9.33
N GLY A 175 3.88 -7.31 -9.64
CA GLY A 175 2.79 -7.27 -8.66
C GLY A 175 2.92 -6.12 -7.67
N GLY A 176 3.59 -5.02 -8.08
CA GLY A 176 3.75 -3.81 -7.29
C GLY A 176 2.66 -2.78 -7.56
N ASP A 177 2.42 -1.91 -6.59
CA ASP A 177 1.43 -0.85 -6.62
C ASP A 177 2.08 0.54 -6.70
N ALA A 178 3.39 0.63 -6.40
CA ALA A 178 4.19 1.84 -6.46
C ALA A 178 5.63 1.54 -6.83
N VAL A 179 6.36 2.55 -7.33
CA VAL A 179 7.80 2.47 -7.62
C VAL A 179 8.50 3.61 -6.90
N LEU A 180 9.49 3.28 -6.08
CA LEU A 180 10.37 4.22 -5.41
C LEU A 180 11.75 4.17 -6.07
N VAL A 181 12.16 5.25 -6.71
CA VAL A 181 13.47 5.37 -7.37
C VAL A 181 14.39 6.19 -6.50
N GLY A 182 15.53 5.63 -6.10
CA GLY A 182 16.61 6.32 -5.43
C GLY A 182 17.77 6.53 -6.38
N ARG A 183 18.09 7.79 -6.69
CA ARG A 183 19.21 8.18 -7.53
C ARG A 183 20.31 8.77 -6.68
N THR A 184 21.54 8.39 -6.95
CA THR A 184 22.72 9.03 -6.37
C THR A 184 23.59 9.60 -7.48
N ASP A 185 24.12 10.80 -7.28
CA ASP A 185 25.09 11.36 -8.20
C ASP A 185 26.44 10.66 -8.03
N ALA A 186 27.07 10.31 -9.13
CA ALA A 186 28.36 9.59 -9.16
C ALA A 186 29.51 10.31 -8.46
N GLY A 187 29.31 11.52 -7.95
CA GLY A 187 30.28 12.35 -7.23
C GLY A 187 29.76 12.93 -5.93
N ALA A 188 28.51 12.67 -5.54
CA ALA A 188 27.99 13.18 -4.27
C ALA A 188 28.65 12.46 -3.11
N ALA A 189 29.14 13.22 -2.16
CA ALA A 189 29.71 12.70 -0.91
C ALA A 189 28.65 11.81 -0.25
N SER A 190 28.95 10.52 -0.28
CA SER A 190 28.39 9.40 0.50
C SER A 190 27.02 9.58 1.14
N GLY A 191 26.03 8.85 0.65
CA GLY A 191 24.83 8.52 1.39
C GLY A 191 23.61 9.40 1.15
N GLN A 192 23.65 10.35 0.22
CA GLN A 192 22.49 11.14 -0.17
C GLN A 192 21.90 10.63 -1.49
N PHE A 193 20.57 10.50 -1.51
CA PHE A 193 19.81 10.08 -2.67
C PHE A 193 18.78 11.14 -3.02
N GLN A 194 18.53 11.30 -4.30
CA GLN A 194 17.32 11.92 -4.80
C GLN A 194 16.25 10.83 -4.96
N TRP A 195 15.23 10.88 -4.14
CA TRP A 195 14.13 9.93 -4.15
C TRP A 195 12.97 10.43 -4.99
N THR A 196 12.33 9.53 -5.74
CA THR A 196 11.09 9.81 -6.45
C THR A 196 10.16 8.62 -6.27
N LEU A 197 8.98 8.87 -5.71
CA LEU A 197 7.90 7.90 -5.57
C LEU A 197 6.91 8.10 -6.72
N HIS A 198 6.68 7.05 -7.49
CA HIS A 198 5.66 6.99 -8.52
C HIS A 198 4.51 6.11 -8.06
N THR A 199 3.30 6.66 -8.12
CA THR A 199 2.03 5.96 -7.84
C THR A 199 1.09 6.12 -9.04
N ASN A 200 -0.06 5.47 -9.02
CA ASN A 200 -1.10 5.66 -10.04
C ASN A 200 -1.63 7.11 -10.08
N PHE A 201 -1.42 7.90 -9.01
CA PHE A 201 -2.04 9.22 -8.83
C PHE A 201 -1.03 10.37 -8.87
N SER A 202 0.19 10.14 -8.44
CA SER A 202 1.21 11.20 -8.30
C SER A 202 2.62 10.70 -8.53
N SER A 203 3.53 11.66 -8.75
CA SER A 203 4.98 11.47 -8.63
C SER A 203 5.51 12.54 -7.71
N GLU A 204 6.14 12.14 -6.61
CA GLU A 204 6.68 13.04 -5.60
C GLU A 204 8.16 12.80 -5.39
N SER A 205 8.93 13.87 -5.18
CA SER A 205 10.39 13.79 -5.05
C SER A 205 10.89 14.52 -3.81
N TRP A 206 11.92 13.95 -3.19
CA TRP A 206 12.63 14.51 -2.04
C TRP A 206 14.08 14.02 -2.03
N SER A 207 14.93 14.65 -1.20
CA SER A 207 16.30 14.23 -1.00
C SER A 207 16.55 13.72 0.41
N GLY A 208 17.49 12.83 0.59
CA GLY A 208 17.88 12.36 1.90
C GLY A 208 18.70 11.07 1.88
N PRO A 209 19.12 10.58 3.05
CA PRO A 209 19.83 9.32 3.18
C PRO A 209 18.95 8.13 2.73
N LEU A 210 19.51 6.94 2.76
CA LEU A 210 18.85 5.72 2.27
C LEU A 210 17.49 5.48 2.96
N SER A 211 17.44 5.63 4.29
CA SER A 211 16.19 5.48 5.06
C SER A 211 15.13 6.55 4.73
N ALA A 212 15.55 7.72 4.22
CA ALA A 212 14.61 8.78 3.83
C ALA A 212 13.71 8.36 2.65
N GLY A 213 14.19 7.45 1.79
CA GLY A 213 13.37 6.91 0.72
C GLY A 213 12.10 6.24 1.24
N ILE A 214 12.26 5.27 2.13
CA ILE A 214 11.13 4.55 2.74
C ILE A 214 10.28 5.47 3.61
N ASN A 215 10.93 6.32 4.42
CA ASN A 215 10.23 7.26 5.30
C ASN A 215 9.34 8.21 4.50
N GLY A 216 9.87 8.84 3.45
CA GLY A 216 9.10 9.74 2.59
C GLY A 216 7.97 9.01 1.85
N ALA A 217 8.23 7.80 1.33
CA ALA A 217 7.21 7.01 0.67
C ALA A 217 6.03 6.70 1.61
N VAL A 218 6.31 6.30 2.87
CA VAL A 218 5.26 6.07 3.87
C VAL A 218 4.54 7.36 4.23
N ASP A 219 5.28 8.46 4.46
CA ASP A 219 4.70 9.76 4.80
C ASP A 219 3.75 10.29 3.70
N THR A 220 4.06 9.99 2.44
CA THR A 220 3.21 10.32 1.27
C THR A 220 1.98 9.39 1.19
N MET A 221 2.15 8.08 1.36
CA MET A 221 1.08 7.11 1.15
C MET A 221 0.18 6.90 2.37
N ALA A 222 0.67 7.17 3.59
CA ALA A 222 -0.12 7.02 4.81
C ALA A 222 -1.20 8.11 4.91
N PRO A 223 -2.38 7.79 5.50
CA PRO A 223 -3.45 8.77 5.64
C PRO A 223 -3.00 9.98 6.46
N ALA A 224 -3.45 11.16 6.07
CA ALA A 224 -3.19 12.40 6.81
C ALA A 224 -3.71 12.31 8.25
N GLN A 225 -2.98 12.90 9.21
CA GLN A 225 -3.46 13.03 10.59
C GLN A 225 -4.65 14.00 10.66
N GLY A 226 -5.61 13.71 11.53
CA GLY A 226 -6.75 14.57 11.74
C GLY A 226 -7.98 14.30 10.88
N GLY A 227 -8.03 13.12 10.25
CA GLY A 227 -9.29 12.62 9.71
C GLY A 227 -10.30 12.53 10.85
N SER A 228 -11.29 13.42 10.86
CA SER A 228 -12.34 13.49 11.86
C SER A 228 -12.94 12.11 12.15
N LEU A 229 -13.19 11.79 13.42
CA LEU A 229 -14.05 10.65 13.86
C LEU A 229 -15.41 10.63 13.16
N ALA A 230 -15.80 11.76 12.55
CA ALA A 230 -17.04 11.95 11.80
C ALA A 230 -16.96 11.53 10.32
N GLN A 231 -15.80 11.05 9.83
CA GLN A 231 -15.78 10.47 8.50
C GLN A 231 -16.34 9.05 8.57
N THR A 232 -17.65 8.99 8.65
CA THR A 232 -18.45 7.78 8.46
C THR A 232 -18.02 7.16 7.13
N GLU A 233 -17.76 5.85 7.14
CA GLU A 233 -17.63 5.13 5.88
C GLU A 233 -18.94 5.32 5.11
N ALA A 234 -18.87 6.04 4.02
CA ALA A 234 -20.02 6.25 3.16
C ALA A 234 -19.72 5.68 1.78
N GLY A 235 -20.70 4.94 1.26
CA GLY A 235 -20.66 4.44 -0.10
C GLY A 235 -21.10 5.50 -1.08
N ALA A 236 -20.45 5.55 -2.23
CA ALA A 236 -20.94 6.29 -3.39
C ALA A 236 -20.85 5.41 -4.64
N LYS A 237 -21.74 5.69 -5.60
CA LYS A 237 -21.68 5.05 -6.91
C LYS A 237 -20.73 5.82 -7.81
N VAL A 238 -19.75 5.10 -8.32
CA VAL A 238 -18.78 5.61 -9.31
C VAL A 238 -19.09 4.96 -10.63
N GLU A 239 -19.47 5.77 -11.59
CA GLU A 239 -19.78 5.35 -12.96
C GLU A 239 -18.55 5.53 -13.82
N ILE A 240 -18.09 4.46 -14.48
CA ILE A 240 -16.91 4.46 -15.34
C ILE A 240 -17.34 4.11 -16.75
N GLU A 241 -17.17 5.05 -17.66
CA GLU A 241 -17.40 4.90 -19.10
C GLU A 241 -16.13 4.46 -19.82
N GLY A 242 -16.25 3.82 -20.98
CA GLY A 242 -15.13 3.41 -21.81
C GLY A 242 -14.48 2.08 -21.42
N VAL A 243 -15.17 1.27 -20.60
CA VAL A 243 -14.75 -0.09 -20.23
C VAL A 243 -15.24 -1.07 -21.31
N ALA A 244 -14.41 -1.32 -22.31
CA ALA A 244 -14.80 -2.11 -23.47
C ALA A 244 -14.49 -3.60 -23.35
N THR A 245 -13.46 -3.96 -22.59
CA THR A 245 -12.97 -5.34 -22.43
C THR A 245 -12.93 -5.77 -20.98
N LEU A 246 -12.82 -7.09 -20.75
CA LEU A 246 -12.61 -7.63 -19.41
C LEU A 246 -11.27 -7.17 -18.80
N THR A 247 -10.28 -6.92 -19.65
CA THR A 247 -8.99 -6.37 -19.23
C THR A 247 -9.14 -4.93 -18.72
N ASP A 248 -9.91 -4.10 -19.43
CA ASP A 248 -10.21 -2.73 -18.99
C ASP A 248 -10.93 -2.74 -17.65
N TYR A 249 -11.91 -3.66 -17.51
CA TYR A 249 -12.63 -3.85 -16.26
C TYR A 249 -11.68 -4.15 -15.10
N ALA A 250 -10.80 -5.16 -15.25
CA ALA A 250 -9.83 -5.53 -14.21
C ALA A 250 -8.86 -4.41 -13.87
N ASN A 251 -8.44 -3.62 -14.87
CA ASN A 251 -7.57 -2.48 -14.67
C ASN A 251 -8.28 -1.36 -13.89
N VAL A 252 -9.54 -1.06 -14.22
CA VAL A 252 -10.35 -0.06 -13.50
C VAL A 252 -10.62 -0.49 -12.06
N GLU A 253 -11.01 -1.73 -11.83
CA GLU A 253 -11.23 -2.27 -10.49
C GLU A 253 -9.96 -2.14 -9.64
N LYS A 254 -8.82 -2.59 -10.16
CA LYS A 254 -7.52 -2.46 -9.49
C LYS A 254 -7.13 -1.01 -9.24
N LEU A 255 -7.41 -0.11 -10.18
CA LEU A 255 -7.15 1.33 -10.03
C LEU A 255 -7.98 1.91 -8.88
N LEU A 256 -9.27 1.62 -8.83
CA LEU A 256 -10.14 2.06 -7.75
C LEU A 256 -9.70 1.51 -6.40
N GLU A 257 -9.35 0.23 -6.32
CA GLU A 257 -8.88 -0.41 -5.07
C GLU A 257 -7.54 0.17 -4.58
N SER A 258 -6.68 0.59 -5.50
CA SER A 258 -5.38 1.20 -5.16
C SER A 258 -5.49 2.68 -4.75
N ALA A 259 -6.65 3.30 -4.94
CA ALA A 259 -6.84 4.73 -4.66
C ALA A 259 -6.82 5.03 -3.15
N PRO A 260 -6.12 6.10 -2.72
CA PRO A 260 -5.96 6.43 -1.31
C PRO A 260 -7.31 6.64 -0.60
N GLY A 261 -7.52 5.95 0.52
CA GLY A 261 -8.74 6.11 1.33
C GLY A 261 -9.94 5.30 0.86
N ILE A 262 -9.89 4.63 -0.28
CA ILE A 262 -10.91 3.66 -0.70
C ILE A 262 -10.75 2.38 0.12
N ARG A 263 -11.86 1.86 0.63
CA ARG A 263 -11.91 0.71 1.54
C ARG A 263 -12.49 -0.54 0.91
N ARG A 264 -13.43 -0.32 0.01
CA ARG A 264 -14.13 -1.41 -0.68
C ARG A 264 -14.61 -0.94 -2.02
N VAL A 265 -14.44 -1.77 -3.01
CA VAL A 265 -14.97 -1.60 -4.36
C VAL A 265 -15.79 -2.85 -4.68
N ASN A 266 -17.05 -2.67 -5.04
CA ASN A 266 -17.89 -3.76 -5.51
C ASN A 266 -18.52 -3.33 -6.83
N VAL A 267 -18.79 -4.29 -7.68
CA VAL A 267 -19.54 -4.03 -8.92
C VAL A 267 -21.03 -3.95 -8.62
N GLY A 268 -21.62 -2.83 -8.96
CA GLY A 268 -23.08 -2.67 -8.88
C GLY A 268 -23.80 -3.08 -10.16
N ALA A 269 -23.28 -2.64 -11.32
CA ALA A 269 -23.82 -2.98 -12.63
C ALA A 269 -22.79 -2.80 -13.74
N ALA A 270 -22.93 -3.54 -14.84
CA ALA A 270 -22.13 -3.35 -16.05
C ALA A 270 -23.06 -3.44 -17.28
N THR A 271 -23.06 -2.42 -18.11
CA THR A 271 -23.92 -2.37 -19.30
C THR A 271 -23.29 -1.47 -20.39
N GLY A 272 -23.11 -2.01 -21.59
CA GLY A 272 -22.80 -1.20 -22.78
C GLY A 272 -21.50 -0.40 -22.73
N GLY A 273 -20.44 -0.90 -22.07
CA GLY A 273 -19.17 -0.18 -21.94
C GLY A 273 -19.15 0.80 -20.75
N VAL A 274 -20.17 0.77 -19.90
CA VAL A 274 -20.28 1.54 -18.66
C VAL A 274 -20.32 0.57 -17.50
N VAL A 275 -19.49 0.77 -16.48
CA VAL A 275 -19.49 -0.02 -15.25
C VAL A 275 -19.76 0.90 -14.06
N ILE A 276 -20.70 0.52 -13.23
CA ILE A 276 -21.03 1.22 -11.98
C ILE A 276 -20.43 0.43 -10.83
N PHE A 277 -19.51 1.08 -10.10
CA PHE A 277 -18.92 0.54 -8.89
C PHE A 277 -19.57 1.15 -7.64
N ASP A 278 -19.91 0.30 -6.68
CA ASP A 278 -20.25 0.72 -5.33
C ASP A 278 -18.96 0.84 -4.53
N VAL A 279 -18.50 2.06 -4.33
CA VAL A 279 -17.21 2.37 -3.69
C VAL A 279 -17.44 2.91 -2.30
N VAL A 280 -16.79 2.32 -1.31
CA VAL A 280 -16.83 2.77 0.09
C VAL A 280 -15.50 3.42 0.44
N ALA A 281 -15.55 4.67 0.90
CA ALA A 281 -14.38 5.41 1.37
C ALA A 281 -14.67 6.16 2.67
N ARG A 282 -13.63 6.45 3.43
CA ARG A 282 -13.73 7.38 4.56
C ARG A 282 -13.92 8.81 4.02
N GLY A 283 -15.05 9.43 4.34
CA GLY A 283 -15.41 10.76 3.85
C GLY A 283 -16.29 10.76 2.60
N GLY A 284 -16.83 9.60 2.22
CA GLY A 284 -17.86 9.47 1.17
C GLY A 284 -17.42 9.92 -0.22
N GLY A 285 -18.37 10.45 -1.01
CA GLY A 285 -18.16 10.82 -2.41
C GLY A 285 -17.06 11.86 -2.64
N ASP A 286 -16.93 12.83 -1.76
CA ASP A 286 -15.88 13.87 -1.86
C ASP A 286 -14.48 13.30 -1.65
N ALA A 287 -14.34 12.32 -0.77
CA ALA A 287 -13.08 11.61 -0.56
C ALA A 287 -12.73 10.74 -1.77
N ILE A 288 -13.72 10.06 -2.35
CA ILE A 288 -13.55 9.27 -3.58
C ILE A 288 -13.13 10.18 -4.73
N SER A 289 -13.81 11.33 -4.92
CA SER A 289 -13.45 12.29 -5.97
C SER A 289 -11.99 12.74 -5.84
N ARG A 290 -11.58 13.16 -4.65
CA ARG A 290 -10.18 13.57 -4.39
C ARG A 290 -9.19 12.43 -4.58
N ALA A 291 -9.56 11.21 -4.20
CA ALA A 291 -8.70 10.04 -4.35
C ALA A 291 -8.46 9.69 -5.83
N LEU A 292 -9.43 9.97 -6.71
CA LEU A 292 -9.33 9.71 -8.14
C LEU A 292 -8.78 10.90 -8.95
N GLU A 293 -8.69 12.09 -8.33
CA GLU A 293 -8.02 13.25 -8.93
C GLU A 293 -6.54 12.94 -9.17
N GLY A 294 -6.06 13.26 -10.36
CA GLY A 294 -4.66 13.01 -10.74
C GLY A 294 -4.39 11.63 -11.36
N SER A 295 -5.36 10.74 -11.43
CA SER A 295 -5.22 9.51 -12.22
C SER A 295 -5.08 9.85 -13.71
N SER A 296 -4.05 9.30 -14.37
CA SER A 296 -3.89 9.44 -15.82
C SER A 296 -4.93 8.65 -16.61
N HIS A 297 -5.49 7.61 -15.99
CA HIS A 297 -6.43 6.68 -16.62
C HIS A 297 -7.91 7.01 -16.39
N LEU A 298 -8.22 7.94 -15.46
CA LEU A 298 -9.59 8.36 -15.19
C LEU A 298 -9.73 9.86 -15.33
N ALA A 299 -10.55 10.28 -16.29
CA ALA A 299 -10.91 11.68 -16.46
C ALA A 299 -12.34 11.91 -16.00
N ARG A 300 -12.56 12.85 -15.08
CA ARG A 300 -13.91 13.20 -14.64
C ARG A 300 -14.69 13.84 -15.77
N THR A 301 -15.86 13.31 -16.10
CA THR A 301 -16.71 13.81 -17.20
C THR A 301 -17.86 14.66 -16.72
N ASP A 302 -18.34 14.46 -15.48
CA ASP A 302 -19.40 15.28 -14.90
C ASP A 302 -18.87 16.06 -13.68
N ALA A 303 -18.98 17.40 -13.76
CA ALA A 303 -18.61 18.31 -12.68
C ALA A 303 -19.74 18.48 -11.64
N SER A 304 -20.93 17.87 -11.84
CA SER A 304 -22.02 17.95 -10.88
C SER A 304 -21.67 17.09 -9.65
N SER A 305 -21.79 17.67 -8.47
CA SER A 305 -21.45 17.02 -7.19
C SER A 305 -22.35 15.82 -6.85
N ALA A 306 -23.39 15.56 -7.61
CA ALA A 306 -24.37 14.50 -7.34
C ALA A 306 -23.97 13.13 -7.91
N ARG A 307 -23.11 13.06 -8.92
CA ARG A 307 -22.66 11.82 -9.55
C ARG A 307 -21.15 11.84 -9.75
N LEU A 308 -20.50 10.71 -9.55
CA LEU A 308 -19.08 10.48 -9.80
C LEU A 308 -18.95 9.72 -11.12
N VAL A 309 -18.86 10.47 -12.24
CA VAL A 309 -18.76 9.89 -13.59
C VAL A 309 -17.37 10.17 -14.15
N TYR A 310 -16.70 9.11 -14.56
CA TYR A 310 -15.35 9.15 -15.10
C TYR A 310 -15.25 8.42 -16.43
N GLN A 311 -14.44 8.94 -17.34
CA GLN A 311 -14.04 8.27 -18.57
C GLN A 311 -12.73 7.52 -18.34
N TYR A 312 -12.75 6.21 -18.58
CA TYR A 312 -11.53 5.41 -18.58
C TYR A 312 -10.75 5.61 -19.88
N ARG A 313 -9.44 5.73 -19.74
CA ARG A 313 -8.46 5.83 -20.83
C ARG A 313 -7.41 4.75 -20.61
N PRO A 314 -7.38 3.70 -21.45
CA PRO A 314 -6.45 2.58 -21.31
C PRO A 314 -4.98 2.96 -21.50
#